data_da3db3be81e11ecced449a734d2cf12d
#
_entry.id   da3db3be81e11ecced449a734d2cf12d
#
_cell.length_a   1.000
_cell.length_b   1.000
_cell.length_c   1.000
_cell.angle_alpha   90.00
_cell.angle_beta   90.00
_cell.angle_gamma   90.00
#
_symmetry.space_group_name_H-M   'P 1'
#
loop_
_entity.id
_entity.type
_entity.pdbx_description
1 polymer ?
#
loop_
_entity_poly.entity_id
_entity_poly.type
_entity_poly.pdbx_seq_one_letter_code
_entity_poly.pdbx_strand_id
1 'polypeptide(L)'
;VSRQQAEKRGRQAERIAAWWLRLKGWQIVGRRMRTPAGEVDLVARRGSMLAFVEVKVRGSAAELDIAIDERRLARVAAAAEILWHDLAKAGDDMRIDVILLAPGRAPRHLANVWHGG
;
A
#
# COMPACT_ATOMS: atom_id res chain seq x y z
N VAL A 1 -4.91 7.96 22.18
CA VAL A 1 -5.45 8.41 20.89
C VAL A 1 -6.78 7.73 20.63
N SER A 2 -7.81 8.50 20.33
CA SER A 2 -9.13 7.93 20.04
C SER A 2 -9.11 7.15 18.72
N ARG A 3 -10.07 6.22 18.60
CA ARG A 3 -10.25 5.46 17.38
C ARG A 3 -10.50 6.36 16.17
N GLN A 4 -11.29 7.42 16.36
CA GLN A 4 -11.59 8.38 15.30
C GLN A 4 -10.35 9.13 14.85
N GLN A 5 -9.46 9.50 15.78
CA GLN A 5 -8.21 10.16 15.44
C GLN A 5 -7.27 9.22 14.68
N ALA A 6 -7.22 7.96 15.08
CA ALA A 6 -6.40 6.96 14.39
C ALA A 6 -6.89 6.74 12.96
N GLU A 7 -8.20 6.63 12.75
CA GLU A 7 -8.80 6.49 11.43
C GLU A 7 -8.53 7.71 10.54
N LYS A 8 -8.61 8.91 11.11
CA LYS A 8 -8.34 10.15 10.40
C LYS A 8 -6.88 10.23 9.95
N ARG A 9 -5.95 9.82 10.82
CA ARG A 9 -4.52 9.74 10.46
C ARG A 9 -4.29 8.75 9.33
N GLY A 10 -4.94 7.59 9.38
CA GLY A 10 -4.83 6.58 8.35
C GLY A 10 -5.28 7.09 6.99
N ARG A 11 -6.44 7.78 6.95
CA ARG A 11 -6.94 8.37 5.71
C ARG A 11 -6.02 9.46 5.17
N GLN A 12 -5.46 10.26 6.06
CA GLN A 12 -4.53 11.31 5.68
C GLN A 12 -3.24 10.72 5.11
N ALA A 13 -2.73 9.67 5.73
CA ALA A 13 -1.54 8.96 5.26
C ALA A 13 -1.78 8.36 3.87
N GLU A 14 -2.93 7.74 3.65
CA GLU A 14 -3.28 7.19 2.35
C GLU A 14 -3.34 8.27 1.27
N ARG A 15 -3.85 9.44 1.61
CA ARG A 15 -3.90 10.58 0.71
C ARG A 15 -2.50 11.04 0.31
N ILE A 16 -1.61 11.16 1.29
CA ILE A 16 -0.22 11.53 1.04
C ILE A 16 0.46 10.50 0.14
N ALA A 17 0.29 9.22 0.46
CA ALA A 17 0.86 8.14 -0.35
C ALA A 17 0.31 8.14 -1.77
N ALA A 18 -1.00 8.39 -1.94
CA ALA A 18 -1.62 8.48 -3.25
C ALA A 18 -1.03 9.61 -4.08
N TRP A 19 -0.84 10.79 -3.49
CA TRP A 19 -0.18 11.92 -4.17
C TRP A 19 1.25 11.59 -4.55
N TRP A 20 1.99 10.96 -3.66
CA TRP A 20 3.37 10.53 -3.94
C TRP A 20 3.42 9.62 -5.16
N LEU A 21 2.51 8.64 -5.22
CA LEU A 21 2.43 7.72 -6.34
C LEU A 21 2.06 8.44 -7.64
N ARG A 22 1.10 9.36 -7.60
CA ARG A 22 0.70 10.13 -8.77
C ARG A 22 1.86 10.95 -9.33
N LEU A 23 2.66 11.55 -8.46
CA LEU A 23 3.85 12.29 -8.87
C LEU A 23 4.87 11.41 -9.58
N LYS A 24 4.87 10.11 -9.29
CA LYS A 24 5.75 9.13 -9.93
C LYS A 24 5.13 8.47 -11.15
N GLY A 25 3.98 8.95 -11.60
CA GLY A 25 3.33 8.43 -12.79
C GLY A 25 2.35 7.29 -12.56
N TRP A 26 1.99 7.00 -11.32
CA TRP A 26 1.00 5.98 -11.01
C TRP A 26 -0.40 6.55 -11.04
N GLN A 27 -1.33 5.76 -11.57
CA GLN A 27 -2.77 6.05 -11.50
C GLN A 27 -3.34 5.29 -10.30
N ILE A 28 -4.10 5.98 -9.45
CA ILE A 28 -4.76 5.33 -8.32
C ILE A 28 -6.05 4.67 -8.82
N VAL A 29 -6.09 3.35 -8.73
CA VAL A 29 -7.21 2.53 -9.21
C VAL A 29 -8.23 2.30 -8.10
N GLY A 30 -7.79 2.20 -6.85
CA GLY A 30 -8.68 1.98 -5.73
C GLY A 30 -8.05 2.36 -4.40
N ARG A 31 -8.90 2.61 -3.42
CA ARG A 31 -8.50 2.94 -2.05
C ARG A 31 -9.30 2.10 -1.08
N ARG A 32 -8.66 1.64 -0.01
CA ARG A 32 -9.30 0.88 1.06
C ARG A 32 -10.17 -0.23 0.54
N MET A 33 -9.61 -1.04 -0.34
CA MET A 33 -10.35 -2.13 -0.96
C MET A 33 -10.40 -3.32 -0.02
N ARG A 34 -11.59 -3.64 0.46
CA ARG A 34 -11.82 -4.71 1.41
C ARG A 34 -12.12 -6.02 0.71
N THR A 35 -11.57 -7.09 1.26
CA THR A 35 -11.84 -8.46 0.81
C THR A 35 -12.04 -9.35 2.03
N PRO A 36 -12.59 -10.57 1.86
CA PRO A 36 -12.66 -11.51 2.98
C PRO A 36 -11.30 -11.89 3.57
N ALA A 37 -10.22 -11.75 2.81
CA ALA A 37 -8.86 -12.06 3.27
C ALA A 37 -8.16 -10.89 3.95
N GLY A 38 -8.65 -9.66 3.74
CA GLY A 38 -8.04 -8.46 4.32
C GLY A 38 -8.30 -7.23 3.47
N GLU A 39 -7.65 -6.13 3.82
CA GLU A 39 -7.81 -4.84 3.16
C GLU A 39 -6.51 -4.42 2.51
N VAL A 40 -6.61 -3.78 1.33
CA VAL A 40 -5.48 -3.16 0.65
C VAL A 40 -5.67 -1.65 0.70
N ASP A 41 -4.68 -0.92 1.20
CA ASP A 41 -4.79 0.53 1.41
C ASP A 41 -4.92 1.29 0.10
N LEU A 42 -4.08 0.97 -0.88
CA LEU A 42 -4.12 1.58 -2.21
C LEU A 42 -3.84 0.54 -3.28
N VAL A 43 -4.51 0.68 -4.42
CA VAL A 43 -4.16 -0.07 -5.62
C VAL A 43 -3.81 0.94 -6.70
N ALA A 44 -2.65 0.77 -7.31
CA ALA A 44 -2.12 1.71 -8.30
C ALA A 44 -1.68 0.98 -9.57
N ARG A 45 -1.82 1.65 -10.70
CA ARG A 45 -1.41 1.13 -12.00
C ARG A 45 -0.41 2.06 -12.65
N ARG A 46 0.63 1.48 -13.20
CA ARG A 46 1.57 2.20 -14.08
C ARG A 46 1.92 1.27 -15.23
N GLY A 47 1.46 1.60 -16.45
CA GLY A 47 1.58 0.70 -17.59
C GLY A 47 0.84 -0.60 -17.33
N SER A 48 1.50 -1.73 -17.49
CA SER A 48 0.95 -3.06 -17.24
C SER A 48 1.26 -3.58 -15.83
N MET A 49 1.79 -2.73 -14.95
CA MET A 49 2.06 -3.10 -13.57
C MET A 49 0.91 -2.65 -12.67
N LEU A 50 0.35 -3.58 -11.91
CA LEU A 50 -0.66 -3.33 -10.90
C LEU A 50 -0.03 -3.54 -9.52
N ALA A 51 0.10 -2.46 -8.75
CA ALA A 51 0.72 -2.49 -7.43
C ALA A 51 -0.35 -2.44 -6.34
N PHE A 52 -0.26 -3.37 -5.40
CA PHE A 52 -1.11 -3.40 -4.20
C PHE A 52 -0.27 -2.86 -3.06
N VAL A 53 -0.69 -1.73 -2.51
CA VAL A 53 0.17 -0.91 -1.65
C VAL A 53 -0.34 -0.87 -0.22
N GLU A 54 0.53 -1.23 0.72
CA GLU A 54 0.33 -1.07 2.15
C GLU A 54 0.97 0.26 2.57
N VAL A 55 0.20 1.11 3.25
CA VAL A 55 0.70 2.39 3.77
C VAL A 55 0.94 2.27 5.26
N LYS A 56 2.16 2.57 5.70
CA LYS A 56 2.57 2.51 7.10
C LYS A 56 2.99 3.88 7.59
N VAL A 57 2.44 4.27 8.74
CA VAL A 57 2.85 5.50 9.41
C VAL A 57 3.77 5.14 10.57
N ARG A 58 4.89 5.83 10.68
CA ARG A 58 5.84 5.67 11.78
C ARG A 58 5.90 6.97 12.58
N GLY A 59 6.17 6.85 13.87
CA GLY A 59 6.24 8.00 14.76
C GLY A 59 7.48 8.84 14.59
N SER A 60 8.54 8.26 14.04
CA SER A 60 9.80 8.95 13.81
C SER A 60 10.52 8.36 12.60
N ALA A 61 11.51 9.11 12.09
CA ALA A 61 12.32 8.66 10.96
C ALA A 61 13.12 7.39 11.29
N ALA A 62 13.51 7.20 12.54
CA ALA A 62 14.25 6.01 12.96
C ALA A 62 13.44 4.73 12.79
N GLU A 63 12.11 4.81 12.91
CA GLU A 63 11.23 3.66 12.76
C GLU A 63 11.05 3.22 11.31
N LEU A 64 11.52 4.00 10.34
CA LEU A 64 11.44 3.62 8.93
C LEU A 64 12.32 2.41 8.59
N ASP A 65 13.29 2.10 9.44
CA ASP A 65 14.19 0.98 9.23
C ASP A 65 13.69 -0.32 9.87
N ILE A 66 12.52 -0.29 10.52
CA ILE A 66 11.93 -1.46 11.13
C ILE A 66 11.43 -2.41 10.04
N ALA A 67 11.76 -3.70 10.20
CA ALA A 67 11.35 -4.74 9.25
C ALA A 67 9.82 -4.81 9.12
N ILE A 68 9.37 -5.10 7.92
CA ILE A 68 7.95 -5.24 7.61
C ILE A 68 7.46 -6.59 8.11
N ASP A 69 6.29 -6.60 8.74
CA ASP A 69 5.67 -7.82 9.27
C ASP A 69 5.19 -8.71 8.12
N GLU A 70 5.79 -9.91 8.00
CA GLU A 70 5.45 -10.86 6.94
C GLU A 70 4.01 -11.37 7.03
N ARG A 71 3.45 -11.49 8.23
CA ARG A 71 2.05 -11.90 8.40
C ARG A 71 1.10 -10.89 7.77
N ARG A 72 1.43 -9.62 7.92
CA ARG A 72 0.64 -8.54 7.34
C ARG A 72 0.77 -8.54 5.83
N LEU A 73 1.97 -8.74 5.32
CA LEU A 73 2.19 -8.86 3.87
C LEU A 73 1.47 -10.08 3.28
N ALA A 74 1.43 -11.19 3.99
CA ALA A 74 0.69 -12.36 3.54
C ALA A 74 -0.80 -12.07 3.40
N ARG A 75 -1.38 -11.30 4.31
CA ARG A 75 -2.79 -10.89 4.23
C ARG A 75 -3.02 -9.94 3.07
N VAL A 76 -2.10 -9.00 2.85
CA VAL A 76 -2.18 -8.10 1.69
C VAL A 76 -2.09 -8.91 0.41
N ALA A 77 -1.19 -9.89 0.34
CA ALA A 77 -1.05 -10.76 -0.83
C ALA A 77 -2.32 -11.56 -1.10
N ALA A 78 -2.95 -12.12 -0.06
CA ALA A 78 -4.20 -12.85 -0.21
C ALA A 78 -5.33 -11.94 -0.70
N ALA A 79 -5.44 -10.73 -0.15
CA ALA A 79 -6.41 -9.74 -0.61
C ALA A 79 -6.14 -9.33 -2.06
N ALA A 80 -4.87 -9.15 -2.41
CA ALA A 80 -4.47 -8.79 -3.77
C ALA A 80 -4.87 -9.86 -4.78
N GLU A 81 -4.74 -11.14 -4.44
CA GLU A 81 -5.19 -12.22 -5.33
C GLU A 81 -6.68 -12.15 -5.61
N ILE A 82 -7.49 -11.84 -4.61
CA ILE A 82 -8.93 -11.69 -4.79
C ILE A 82 -9.23 -10.49 -5.69
N LEU A 83 -8.61 -9.34 -5.42
CA LEU A 83 -8.82 -8.13 -6.21
C LEU A 83 -8.29 -8.25 -7.62
N TRP A 84 -7.26 -9.06 -7.84
CA TRP A 84 -6.67 -9.29 -9.14
C TRP A 84 -7.70 -9.71 -10.18
N HIS A 85 -8.64 -10.59 -9.79
CA HIS A 85 -9.68 -11.09 -10.70
C HIS A 85 -10.55 -9.97 -11.26
N ASP A 86 -10.77 -8.91 -10.49
CA ASP A 86 -11.63 -7.81 -10.90
C ASP A 86 -10.85 -6.68 -11.57
N LEU A 87 -9.58 -6.50 -11.23
CA LEU A 87 -8.82 -5.31 -11.61
C LEU A 87 -7.80 -5.55 -12.72
N ALA A 88 -7.32 -6.79 -12.87
CA ALA A 88 -6.27 -7.09 -13.83
C ALA A 88 -6.77 -7.06 -15.26
N LYS A 89 -5.90 -6.61 -16.16
CA LYS A 89 -6.11 -6.66 -17.61
C LYS A 89 -5.12 -7.65 -18.21
N ALA A 90 -5.41 -8.11 -19.43
CA ALA A 90 -4.51 -9.04 -20.12
C ALA A 90 -3.10 -8.43 -20.23
N GLY A 91 -2.10 -9.24 -19.88
CA GLY A 91 -0.72 -8.81 -19.90
C GLY A 91 -0.24 -8.09 -18.65
N ASP A 92 -1.11 -7.88 -17.66
CA ASP A 92 -0.70 -7.24 -16.41
C ASP A 92 0.18 -8.13 -15.56
N ASP A 93 1.11 -7.50 -14.88
CA ASP A 93 1.85 -8.08 -13.75
C ASP A 93 1.38 -7.43 -12.47
N MET A 94 1.62 -8.11 -11.35
CA MET A 94 1.31 -7.54 -10.05
C MET A 94 2.52 -7.55 -9.14
N ARG A 95 2.53 -6.61 -8.21
CA ARG A 95 3.50 -6.59 -7.13
C ARG A 95 2.87 -6.01 -5.88
N ILE A 96 3.48 -6.27 -4.74
CA ILE A 96 3.05 -5.71 -3.46
C ILE A 96 4.13 -4.74 -3.00
N ASP A 97 3.71 -3.51 -2.74
CA ASP A 97 4.58 -2.42 -2.33
C ASP A 97 4.20 -1.94 -0.93
N VAL A 98 5.14 -1.30 -0.26
CA VAL A 98 4.89 -0.61 1.01
C VAL A 98 5.38 0.83 0.89
N ILE A 99 4.58 1.76 1.36
CA ILE A 99 4.98 3.15 1.49
C ILE A 99 5.05 3.49 2.97
N LEU A 100 6.22 3.92 3.42
CA LEU A 100 6.46 4.33 4.80
C LEU A 100 6.44 5.84 4.91
N LEU A 101 5.66 6.35 5.85
CA LEU A 101 5.54 7.78 6.12
C LEU A 101 5.98 8.08 7.54
N ALA A 102 6.79 9.13 7.70
CA ALA A 102 7.21 9.60 9.01
C ALA A 102 7.32 11.12 8.99
N PRO A 103 7.14 11.79 10.16
CA PRO A 103 7.24 13.25 10.22
C PRO A 103 8.60 13.76 9.73
N GLY A 104 8.57 14.84 8.94
CA GLY A 104 9.77 15.50 8.46
C GLY A 104 10.59 14.74 7.44
N ARG A 105 10.06 13.67 6.89
CA ARG A 105 10.75 12.86 5.87
C ARG A 105 9.88 12.68 4.64
N ALA A 106 10.53 12.57 3.48
CA ALA A 106 9.84 12.15 2.28
C ALA A 106 9.33 10.72 2.43
N PRO A 107 8.24 10.35 1.76
CA PRO A 107 7.77 8.98 1.76
C PRO A 107 8.85 8.03 1.26
N ARG A 108 8.95 6.87 1.90
CA ARG A 108 9.87 5.82 1.47
C ARG A 108 9.07 4.71 0.81
N HIS A 109 9.32 4.48 -0.46
CA HIS A 109 8.61 3.49 -1.25
C HIS A 109 9.45 2.22 -1.38
N LEU A 110 8.95 1.14 -0.83
CA LEU A 110 9.57 -0.18 -0.92
C LEU A 110 8.77 -0.99 -1.94
N ALA A 111 9.35 -1.20 -3.10
CA ALA A 111 8.66 -1.88 -4.19
C ALA A 111 8.88 -3.38 -4.15
N ASN A 112 7.85 -4.14 -4.52
CA ASN A 112 7.93 -5.59 -4.72
C ASN A 112 8.49 -6.33 -3.49
N VAL A 113 7.84 -6.10 -2.34
CA VAL A 113 8.32 -6.61 -1.04
C VAL A 113 7.84 -8.03 -0.71
N TRP A 114 6.93 -8.61 -1.48
CA TRP A 114 6.40 -9.94 -1.24
C TRP A 114 6.82 -10.89 -2.36
N HIS A 115 7.46 -11.97 -1.98
CA HIS A 115 7.97 -12.97 -2.93
C HIS A 115 7.32 -14.36 -2.75
N GLY A 116 6.18 -14.39 -2.08
CA GLY A 116 5.51 -15.62 -1.75
C GLY A 116 6.05 -16.20 -0.44
N GLY A 117 5.36 -17.14 0.13
CA GLY A 117 5.79 -17.58 1.40
C GLY A 117 5.55 -18.98 1.75
#